data_8df8db463f38180903513472239bef93
#
_entry.id   8df8db463f38180903513472239bef93
#
_cell.length_a   1.000
_cell.length_b   1.000
_cell.length_c   1.000
_cell.angle_alpha   90.00
_cell.angle_beta   90.00
_cell.angle_gamma   90.00
#
_symmetry.space_group_name_H-M   'P 1'
#
loop_
_entity.id
_entity.type
_entity.pdbx_description
1 polymer ?
#
loop_
_entity_poly.entity_id
_entity_poly.type
_entity_poly.pdbx_seq_one_letter_code
_entity_poly.pdbx_strand_id
1 'polypeptide(L)'
;MPSVLVIDDDLFVLATVGDVLRSAGYTVLTVQSPAEAFHLDLSGISAILCDYNMPEMNGSDVLVAMRELQECRAPFIFLTGHSDLDDLIPVAIRYGAELLPKPVDPTELTRLLRRQLAA
;
A
#
# COMPACT_ATOMS: atom_id res chain seq x y z
N MET A 1 -10.56 9.82 -11.41
CA MET A 1 -9.29 9.10 -11.37
C MET A 1 -9.10 8.48 -10.00
N PRO A 2 -8.86 7.17 -9.92
CA PRO A 2 -8.58 6.56 -8.61
C PRO A 2 -7.30 7.14 -8.01
N SER A 3 -7.33 7.33 -6.70
CA SER A 3 -6.19 7.86 -5.94
C SER A 3 -5.55 6.75 -5.11
N VAL A 4 -4.26 6.57 -5.28
CA VAL A 4 -3.48 5.53 -4.60
C VAL A 4 -2.54 6.19 -3.61
N LEU A 5 -2.57 5.72 -2.36
CA LEU A 5 -1.64 6.15 -1.33
C LEU A 5 -0.50 5.15 -1.25
N VAL A 6 0.74 5.63 -1.31
CA VAL A 6 1.94 4.79 -1.18
C VAL A 6 2.69 5.19 0.08
N ILE A 7 2.90 4.24 0.97
CA ILE A 7 3.58 4.42 2.25
C ILE A 7 4.86 3.60 2.25
N ASP A 8 6.01 4.24 2.23
CA ASP A 8 7.29 3.56 2.26
C ASP A 8 8.35 4.54 2.75
N ASP A 9 9.24 4.11 3.64
CA ASP A 9 10.31 4.97 4.13
C ASP A 9 11.47 5.11 3.13
N ASP A 10 11.48 4.32 2.06
CA ASP A 10 12.48 4.38 1.01
C ASP A 10 12.02 5.34 -0.09
N LEU A 11 12.69 6.48 -0.21
CA LEU A 11 12.39 7.50 -1.22
C LEU A 11 12.48 6.97 -2.66
N PHE A 12 13.39 6.05 -2.91
CA PHE A 12 13.54 5.46 -4.25
C PHE A 12 12.29 4.64 -4.61
N VAL A 13 11.78 3.87 -3.67
CA VAL A 13 10.54 3.10 -3.88
C VAL A 13 9.37 4.04 -4.12
N LEU A 14 9.22 5.09 -3.33
CA LEU A 14 8.15 6.07 -3.52
C LEU A 14 8.21 6.70 -4.90
N ALA A 15 9.41 7.07 -5.36
CA ALA A 15 9.59 7.68 -6.68
C ALA A 15 9.26 6.71 -7.81
N THR A 16 9.81 5.49 -7.75
CA THR A 16 9.65 4.52 -8.84
C THR A 16 8.23 3.98 -8.92
N VAL A 17 7.63 3.62 -7.78
CA VAL A 17 6.25 3.15 -7.73
C VAL A 17 5.30 4.28 -8.13
N GLY A 18 5.56 5.49 -7.63
CA GLY A 18 4.76 6.65 -7.99
C GLY A 18 4.73 6.92 -9.50
N ASP A 19 5.90 6.82 -10.14
CA ASP A 19 5.99 7.03 -11.59
C ASP A 19 5.23 5.97 -12.38
N VAL A 20 5.33 4.70 -11.96
CA VAL A 20 4.58 3.61 -12.59
C VAL A 20 3.08 3.88 -12.50
N LEU A 21 2.61 4.25 -11.31
CA LEU A 21 1.18 4.48 -11.08
C LEU A 21 0.66 5.69 -11.85
N ARG A 22 1.41 6.79 -11.87
CA ARG A 22 1.01 7.99 -12.62
C ARG A 22 0.96 7.69 -14.11
N SER A 23 1.93 6.93 -14.62
CA SER A 23 1.94 6.52 -16.04
C SER A 23 0.74 5.65 -16.39
N ALA A 24 0.20 4.91 -15.42
CA ALA A 24 -0.98 4.10 -15.62
C ALA A 24 -2.30 4.87 -15.45
N GLY A 25 -2.22 6.16 -15.13
CA GLY A 25 -3.39 7.03 -15.05
C GLY A 25 -3.94 7.25 -13.64
N TYR A 26 -3.23 6.80 -12.60
CA TYR A 26 -3.66 7.01 -11.22
C TYR A 26 -3.18 8.34 -10.67
N THR A 27 -3.95 8.91 -9.76
CA THR A 27 -3.47 9.99 -8.90
C THR A 27 -2.73 9.34 -7.74
N VAL A 28 -1.56 9.86 -7.39
CA VAL A 28 -0.69 9.22 -6.40
C VAL A 28 -0.34 10.20 -5.28
N LEU A 29 -0.51 9.73 -4.04
CA LEU A 29 -0.02 10.40 -2.84
C LEU A 29 1.07 9.52 -2.26
N THR A 30 2.23 10.09 -1.95
CA THR A 30 3.33 9.36 -1.34
C THR A 30 3.65 9.94 0.03
N VAL A 31 3.85 9.07 1.01
CA VAL A 31 4.27 9.46 2.35
C VAL A 31 5.39 8.54 2.80
N GLN A 32 6.28 9.07 3.66
CA GLN A 32 7.47 8.34 4.11
C GLN A 32 7.26 7.59 5.41
N SER A 33 6.14 7.81 6.07
CA SER A 33 5.88 7.20 7.38
C SER A 33 4.40 6.97 7.60
N PRO A 34 4.04 6.02 8.48
CA PRO A 34 2.65 5.84 8.87
C PRO A 34 2.04 7.10 9.50
N ALA A 35 2.82 7.84 10.29
CA ALA A 35 2.34 9.06 10.93
C ALA A 35 1.83 10.07 9.91
N GLU A 36 2.57 10.26 8.82
CA GLU A 36 2.12 11.16 7.74
C GLU A 36 0.81 10.67 7.13
N ALA A 37 0.70 9.35 6.93
CA ALA A 37 -0.51 8.77 6.34
C ALA A 37 -1.74 9.01 7.22
N PHE A 38 -1.61 8.89 8.54
CA PHE A 38 -2.72 9.06 9.46
C PHE A 38 -3.21 10.50 9.56
N HIS A 39 -2.45 11.47 9.10
CA HIS A 39 -2.87 12.88 9.05
C HIS A 39 -3.60 13.24 7.76
N LEU A 40 -3.69 12.32 6.80
CA LEU A 40 -4.38 12.56 5.54
C LEU A 40 -5.88 12.33 5.68
N ASP A 41 -6.64 13.01 4.84
CA ASP A 41 -8.05 12.66 4.64
C ASP A 41 -8.08 11.43 3.71
N LEU A 42 -8.42 10.28 4.28
CA LEU A 42 -8.40 9.02 3.55
C LEU A 42 -9.69 8.74 2.77
N SER A 43 -10.70 9.60 2.88
CA SER A 43 -12.00 9.36 2.25
C SER A 43 -11.94 9.26 0.73
N GLY A 44 -10.97 9.94 0.10
CA GLY A 44 -10.79 9.88 -1.36
C GLY A 44 -9.79 8.84 -1.84
N ILE A 45 -9.22 8.05 -0.93
CA ILE A 45 -8.21 7.06 -1.28
C ILE A 45 -8.88 5.78 -1.78
N SER A 46 -8.46 5.32 -2.96
CA SER A 46 -9.02 4.15 -3.62
C SER A 46 -8.25 2.87 -3.33
N ALA A 47 -6.96 2.98 -3.04
CA ALA A 47 -6.11 1.84 -2.67
C ALA A 47 -4.89 2.33 -1.89
N ILE A 48 -4.32 1.45 -1.07
CA ILE A 48 -3.14 1.75 -0.26
C ILE A 48 -2.06 0.71 -0.56
N LEU A 49 -0.86 1.17 -0.93
CA LEU A 49 0.33 0.33 -0.99
C LEU A 49 1.21 0.70 0.21
N CYS A 50 1.64 -0.29 0.97
CA CYS A 50 2.40 -0.05 2.19
C CYS A 50 3.54 -1.03 2.34
N ASP A 51 4.75 -0.51 2.53
CA ASP A 51 5.88 -1.34 2.89
C ASP A 51 5.62 -2.03 4.23
N TYR A 52 6.05 -3.28 4.35
CA TYR A 52 5.91 -3.99 5.62
C TYR A 52 6.95 -3.53 6.63
N ASN A 53 8.21 -3.45 6.21
CA ASN A 53 9.32 -3.11 7.12
C ASN A 53 9.59 -1.62 7.14
N MET A 54 9.12 -0.97 8.21
CA MET A 54 9.37 0.45 8.45
C MET A 54 9.78 0.66 9.89
N PRO A 55 10.59 1.70 10.18
CA PRO A 55 10.86 2.08 11.57
C PRO A 55 9.55 2.41 12.28
N GLU A 56 9.50 2.22 13.58
CA GLU A 56 8.38 2.58 14.45
C GLU A 56 7.15 1.68 14.32
N MET A 57 6.68 1.37 13.11
CA MET A 57 5.44 0.62 12.91
C MET A 57 5.54 -0.19 11.63
N ASN A 58 5.24 -1.48 11.68
CA ASN A 58 5.25 -2.30 10.48
C ASN A 58 3.95 -2.15 9.68
N GLY A 59 3.95 -2.68 8.44
CA GLY A 59 2.77 -2.55 7.57
C GLY A 59 1.51 -3.23 8.11
N SER A 60 1.66 -4.29 8.90
CA SER A 60 0.50 -4.94 9.52
C SER A 60 -0.19 -4.03 10.53
N ASP A 61 0.61 -3.31 11.32
CA ASP A 61 0.07 -2.33 12.27
C ASP A 61 -0.64 -1.19 11.55
N VAL A 62 -0.09 -0.76 10.40
CA VAL A 62 -0.73 0.27 9.57
C VAL A 62 -2.08 -0.22 9.07
N LEU A 63 -2.16 -1.44 8.56
CA LEU A 63 -3.41 -2.01 8.07
C LEU A 63 -4.47 -2.04 9.16
N VAL A 64 -4.12 -2.55 10.34
CA VAL A 64 -5.05 -2.61 11.47
C VAL A 64 -5.53 -1.22 11.85
N ALA A 65 -4.62 -0.25 11.94
CA ALA A 65 -4.98 1.12 12.28
C ALA A 65 -5.90 1.74 11.21
N MET A 66 -5.62 1.50 9.93
CA MET A 66 -6.48 2.00 8.84
C MET A 66 -7.90 1.44 8.97
N ARG A 67 -8.04 0.15 9.24
CA ARG A 67 -9.35 -0.49 9.35
C ARG A 67 -10.10 -0.10 10.63
N GLU A 68 -9.42 -0.08 11.76
CA GLU A 68 -10.06 0.05 13.06
C GLU A 68 -10.13 1.48 13.58
N LEU A 69 -9.11 2.30 13.30
CA LEU A 69 -9.07 3.67 13.82
C LEU A 69 -9.47 4.71 12.78
N GLN A 70 -9.13 4.50 11.53
CA GLN A 70 -9.42 5.44 10.45
C GLN A 70 -10.67 5.06 9.66
N GLU A 71 -11.22 3.90 9.92
CA GLU A 71 -12.39 3.38 9.20
C GLU A 71 -12.21 3.35 7.69
N CYS A 72 -10.97 3.20 7.24
CA CYS A 72 -10.63 3.14 5.82
C CYS A 72 -10.71 1.70 5.35
N ARG A 73 -11.53 1.45 4.34
CA ARG A 73 -11.77 0.11 3.77
C ARG A 73 -11.14 -0.07 2.39
N ALA A 74 -10.31 0.87 1.96
CA ALA A 74 -9.65 0.77 0.66
C ALA A 74 -8.83 -0.51 0.57
N PRO A 75 -8.77 -1.15 -0.61
CA PRO A 75 -7.87 -2.29 -0.82
C PRO A 75 -6.46 -1.98 -0.35
N PHE A 76 -5.86 -2.92 0.35
CA PHE A 76 -4.55 -2.75 0.97
C PHE A 76 -3.57 -3.76 0.38
N ILE A 77 -2.44 -3.29 -0.09
CA ILE A 77 -1.42 -4.11 -0.73
C ILE A 77 -0.11 -3.90 0.01
N PHE A 78 0.45 -5.00 0.55
CA PHE A 78 1.76 -4.96 1.17
C PHE A 78 2.86 -5.04 0.13
N LEU A 79 3.87 -4.19 0.24
CA LEU A 79 5.12 -4.33 -0.49
C LEU A 79 6.09 -5.06 0.45
N THR A 80 6.57 -6.23 0.06
CA THR A 80 7.27 -7.11 1.00
C THR A 80 8.45 -7.84 0.39
N GLY A 81 9.46 -8.12 1.23
CA GLY A 81 10.53 -9.04 0.89
C GLY A 81 10.15 -10.48 1.22
N HIS A 82 10.95 -11.43 0.73
CA HIS A 82 10.67 -12.86 0.94
C HIS A 82 10.68 -13.27 2.41
N SER A 83 11.52 -12.64 3.22
CA SER A 83 11.66 -13.01 4.62
C SER A 83 10.45 -12.68 5.48
N ASP A 84 9.56 -11.83 4.98
CA ASP A 84 8.41 -11.34 5.74
C ASP A 84 7.12 -12.09 5.46
N LEU A 85 7.12 -13.01 4.48
CA LEU A 85 5.91 -13.67 4.02
C LEU A 85 5.21 -14.48 5.11
N ASP A 86 5.98 -15.19 5.94
CA ASP A 86 5.39 -16.02 7.00
C ASP A 86 4.59 -15.18 8.01
N ASP A 87 5.06 -13.97 8.29
CA ASP A 87 4.38 -13.06 9.19
C ASP A 87 3.17 -12.41 8.52
N LEU A 88 3.25 -12.14 7.22
CA LEU A 88 2.23 -11.39 6.51
C LEU A 88 1.05 -12.21 6.01
N ILE A 89 1.28 -13.47 5.64
CA ILE A 89 0.21 -14.29 5.06
C ILE A 89 -1.02 -14.37 5.97
N PRO A 90 -0.88 -14.65 7.29
CA PRO A 90 -2.05 -14.69 8.17
C PRO A 90 -2.81 -13.36 8.22
N VAL A 91 -2.09 -12.24 8.26
CA VAL A 91 -2.68 -10.92 8.30
C VAL A 91 -3.40 -10.61 6.98
N ALA A 92 -2.78 -10.93 5.86
CA ALA A 92 -3.37 -10.72 4.55
C ALA A 92 -4.68 -11.49 4.40
N ILE A 93 -4.71 -12.73 4.85
CA ILE A 93 -5.91 -13.56 4.79
C ILE A 93 -7.00 -12.96 5.68
N ARG A 94 -6.65 -12.57 6.91
CA ARG A 94 -7.62 -12.06 7.87
C ARG A 94 -8.31 -10.78 7.41
N TYR A 95 -7.54 -9.86 6.81
CA TYR A 95 -8.06 -8.55 6.41
C TYR A 95 -8.33 -8.41 4.91
N GLY A 96 -8.11 -9.47 4.15
CA GLY A 96 -8.32 -9.42 2.71
C GLY A 96 -7.30 -8.57 1.97
N ALA A 97 -6.07 -8.46 2.49
CA ALA A 97 -5.01 -7.69 1.85
C ALA A 97 -4.26 -8.53 0.82
N GLU A 98 -3.63 -7.85 -0.12
CA GLU A 98 -2.80 -8.48 -1.14
C GLU A 98 -1.32 -8.31 -0.81
N LEU A 99 -0.47 -9.14 -1.40
CA LEU A 99 0.98 -9.08 -1.25
C LEU A 99 1.63 -8.86 -2.60
N LEU A 100 2.61 -7.97 -2.65
CA LEU A 100 3.40 -7.72 -3.85
C LEU A 100 4.87 -7.75 -3.47
N PRO A 101 5.67 -8.66 -4.05
CA PRO A 101 7.07 -8.78 -3.65
C PRO A 101 7.92 -7.62 -4.18
N LYS A 102 8.96 -7.27 -3.43
CA LYS A 102 10.00 -6.35 -3.87
C LYS A 102 11.13 -7.14 -4.54
N PRO A 103 11.75 -6.63 -5.57
CA PRO A 103 11.48 -5.36 -6.24
C PRO A 103 10.14 -5.39 -6.97
N VAL A 104 9.44 -4.26 -6.96
CA VAL A 104 8.08 -4.19 -7.54
C VAL A 104 8.14 -4.29 -9.05
N ASP A 105 7.43 -5.27 -9.60
CA ASP A 105 7.27 -5.41 -11.03
C ASP A 105 6.14 -4.50 -11.51
N PRO A 106 6.41 -3.53 -12.41
CA PRO A 106 5.38 -2.60 -12.85
C PRO A 106 4.14 -3.27 -13.45
N THR A 107 4.34 -4.34 -14.21
CA THR A 107 3.22 -5.06 -14.84
C THR A 107 2.35 -5.76 -13.80
N GLU A 108 2.97 -6.38 -12.81
CA GLU A 108 2.23 -7.03 -11.72
C GLU A 108 1.48 -6.01 -10.88
N LEU A 109 2.11 -4.87 -10.58
CA LEU A 109 1.49 -3.81 -9.80
C LEU A 109 0.24 -3.27 -10.50
N THR A 110 0.35 -2.92 -11.77
CA THR A 110 -0.78 -2.35 -12.50
C THR A 110 -1.89 -3.36 -12.71
N ARG A 111 -1.54 -4.63 -12.94
CA ARG A 111 -2.53 -5.71 -13.06
C ARG A 111 -3.29 -5.92 -11.74
N LEU A 112 -2.57 -5.95 -10.63
CA LEU A 112 -3.15 -6.12 -9.30
C LEU A 112 -4.11 -4.98 -8.97
N LEU A 113 -3.68 -3.74 -9.19
CA LEU A 113 -4.52 -2.57 -8.92
C LEU A 113 -5.76 -2.55 -9.82
N ARG A 114 -5.60 -2.87 -11.07
CA ARG A 114 -6.74 -2.92 -11.99
C ARG A 114 -7.78 -3.92 -11.51
N ARG A 115 -7.34 -5.08 -11.05
CA ARG A 115 -8.24 -6.11 -10.49
C ARG A 115 -8.91 -5.63 -9.20
N GLN A 116 -8.15 -5.01 -8.30
CA GLN A 116 -8.66 -4.54 -7.02
C GLN A 116 -9.64 -3.37 -7.15
N LEU A 117 -9.46 -2.54 -8.17
CA LEU A 117 -10.27 -1.35 -8.38
C LEU A 117 -11.35 -1.54 -9.44
N ALA A 118 -11.48 -2.71 -10.00
CA ALA A 118 -12.57 -3.03 -10.92
C ALA A 118 -13.89 -3.01 -10.14
N ALA A 119 -14.84 -2.26 -10.65
CA ALA A 119 -16.14 -2.13 -10.00
C ALA A 119 -17.01 -3.37 -10.24
#